data_005582896b6f1c9d6621ca45fe9f8d3d
#
_entry.id   005582896b6f1c9d6621ca45fe9f8d3d
#
_cell.length_a   1.000
_cell.length_b   1.000
_cell.length_c   1.000
_cell.angle_alpha   90.00
_cell.angle_beta   90.00
_cell.angle_gamma   90.00
#
_symmetry.space_group_name_H-M   'P 1'
#
loop_
_entity.id
_entity.type
_entity.pdbx_description
1 polymer ?
#
loop_
_entity_poly.entity_id
_entity_poly.type
_entity_poly.pdbx_seq_one_letter_code
_entity_poly.pdbx_strand_id
1 'polypeptide(L)'
;MIFDTDMFIWVQRGNEKAAEVMDAADARYLSIQTYMELLQGAKNKKQHNYVKDFLSSFAFEVLPLTENIGHRAAIYVEEYALSSGVCSGDALIAATAVENNMPLVSSNKKHFKVINELKFQHFKP
;
A
#
# COMPACT_ATOMS: atom_id res chain seq x y z
N MET A 1 1.11 5.19 -9.63
CA MET A 1 1.17 3.89 -8.96
C MET A 1 0.80 4.01 -7.49
N ILE A 2 0.31 2.94 -6.91
CA ILE A 2 -0.07 2.89 -5.50
C ILE A 2 1.04 2.20 -4.71
N PHE A 3 1.35 2.70 -3.52
CA PHE A 3 2.43 2.18 -2.69
C PHE A 3 1.87 1.47 -1.46
N ASP A 4 2.37 0.25 -1.21
CA ASP A 4 2.04 -0.50 0.00
C ASP A 4 2.65 0.17 1.23
N THR A 5 2.10 -0.15 2.39
CA THR A 5 2.54 0.39 3.69
C THR A 5 4.05 0.19 3.91
N ASP A 6 4.60 -0.96 3.53
CA ASP A 6 6.02 -1.27 3.73
C ASP A 6 6.95 -0.30 3.00
N MET A 7 6.52 0.24 1.87
CA MET A 7 7.33 1.22 1.12
C MET A 7 7.59 2.48 1.95
N PHE A 8 6.57 2.95 2.67
CA PHE A 8 6.72 4.10 3.57
C PHE A 8 7.64 3.78 4.75
N ILE A 9 7.57 2.55 5.27
CA ILE A 9 8.43 2.11 6.37
C ILE A 9 9.88 2.05 5.90
N TRP A 10 10.15 1.55 4.69
CA TRP A 10 11.50 1.55 4.13
C TRP A 10 12.06 2.97 3.99
N VAL A 11 11.25 3.91 3.52
CA VAL A 11 11.66 5.33 3.42
C VAL A 11 11.98 5.89 4.81
N GLN A 12 11.13 5.62 5.80
CA GLN A 12 11.35 6.08 7.18
C GLN A 12 12.64 5.53 7.78
N ARG A 13 13.04 4.33 7.36
CA ARG A 13 14.29 3.69 7.79
C ARG A 13 15.52 4.15 7.01
N GLY A 14 15.34 5.08 6.08
CA GLY A 14 16.44 5.64 5.30
C GLY A 14 16.82 4.84 4.07
N ASN A 15 15.96 3.95 3.57
CA ASN A 15 16.24 3.21 2.33
C ASN A 15 16.15 4.14 1.13
N GLU A 16 17.27 4.42 0.50
CA GLU A 16 17.37 5.35 -0.62
C GLU A 16 16.65 4.84 -1.87
N LYS A 17 16.68 3.53 -2.11
CA LYS A 17 16.00 2.93 -3.26
C LYS A 17 14.49 3.13 -3.18
N ALA A 18 13.91 2.98 -1.99
CA ALA A 18 12.47 3.20 -1.77
C ALA A 18 12.11 4.66 -2.04
N ALA A 19 12.92 5.58 -1.53
CA ALA A 19 12.72 7.00 -1.77
C ALA A 19 12.81 7.33 -3.27
N GLU A 20 13.76 6.75 -3.98
CA GLU A 20 13.92 6.95 -5.43
C GLU A 20 12.73 6.44 -6.22
N VAL A 21 12.18 5.27 -5.86
CA VAL A 21 11.01 4.71 -6.52
C VAL A 21 9.80 5.64 -6.36
N MET A 22 9.61 6.16 -5.16
CA MET A 22 8.52 7.12 -4.91
C MET A 22 8.72 8.42 -5.67
N ASP A 23 9.96 8.94 -5.66
CA ASP A 23 10.28 10.21 -6.31
C ASP A 23 10.13 10.13 -7.83
N ALA A 24 10.45 8.98 -8.42
CA ALA A 24 10.37 8.77 -9.86
C ALA A 24 8.93 8.58 -10.38
N ALA A 25 7.98 8.33 -9.50
CA ALA A 25 6.59 8.12 -9.91
C ALA A 25 5.94 9.44 -10.37
N ASP A 26 5.23 9.40 -11.51
CA ASP A 26 4.53 10.57 -12.03
C ASP A 26 3.40 11.03 -11.10
N ALA A 27 2.69 10.07 -10.51
CA ALA A 27 1.65 10.32 -9.53
C ALA A 27 1.77 9.30 -8.41
N ARG A 28 1.47 9.73 -7.17
CA ARG A 28 1.70 8.93 -5.95
C ARG A 28 0.39 8.74 -5.22
N TYR A 29 0.04 7.45 -5.01
CA TYR A 29 -1.20 7.07 -4.35
C TYR A 29 -0.94 6.08 -3.22
N LEU A 30 -1.81 6.09 -2.24
CA LEU A 30 -1.89 5.05 -1.23
C LEU A 30 -3.36 4.77 -0.91
N SER A 31 -3.65 3.56 -0.44
CA SER A 31 -4.99 3.21 -0.01
C SER A 31 -5.31 3.86 1.34
N ILE A 32 -6.60 4.03 1.63
CA ILE A 32 -7.02 4.46 2.96
C ILE A 32 -6.55 3.46 4.04
N GLN A 33 -6.46 2.18 3.69
CA GLN A 33 -5.93 1.14 4.58
C GLN A 33 -4.48 1.45 4.95
N THR A 34 -3.62 1.75 3.97
CA THR A 34 -2.23 2.14 4.21
C THR A 34 -2.16 3.40 5.08
N TYR A 35 -2.99 4.39 4.79
CA TYR A 35 -3.03 5.61 5.58
C TYR A 35 -3.33 5.33 7.06
N MET A 36 -4.33 4.49 7.32
CA MET A 36 -4.67 4.09 8.69
C MET A 36 -3.55 3.30 9.36
N GLU A 37 -2.91 2.39 8.63
CA GLU A 37 -1.78 1.62 9.17
C GLU A 37 -0.60 2.51 9.54
N LEU A 38 -0.30 3.52 8.72
CA LEU A 38 0.77 4.47 9.02
C LEU A 38 0.47 5.29 10.26
N LEU A 39 -0.78 5.76 10.42
CA LEU A 39 -1.19 6.50 11.61
C LEU A 39 -1.21 5.61 12.84
N GLN A 40 -1.70 4.38 12.71
CA GLN A 40 -1.76 3.42 13.82
C GLN A 40 -0.36 3.02 14.29
N GLY A 41 0.62 2.95 13.40
CA GLY A 41 2.00 2.67 13.74
C GLY A 41 2.74 3.83 14.40
N ALA A 42 2.20 5.04 14.33
CA ALA A 42 2.79 6.22 14.97
C ALA A 42 2.50 6.19 16.48
N LYS A 43 3.52 6.48 17.30
CA LYS A 43 3.46 6.33 18.76
C LYS A 43 2.98 7.57 19.48
N ASN A 44 2.98 8.72 18.80
CA ASN A 44 2.61 10.00 19.40
C ASN A 44 2.14 10.97 18.32
N LYS A 45 1.65 12.14 18.75
CA LYS A 45 1.11 13.15 17.84
C LYS A 45 2.16 13.70 16.88
N LYS A 46 3.39 13.82 17.31
CA LYS A 46 4.49 14.29 16.46
C LYS A 46 4.71 13.36 15.28
N GLN A 47 4.66 12.04 15.51
CA GLN A 47 4.79 11.05 14.46
C GLN A 47 3.57 11.03 13.53
N HIS A 48 2.35 11.23 14.05
CA HIS A 48 1.15 11.42 13.24
C HIS A 48 1.31 12.61 12.30
N ASN A 49 1.76 13.74 12.83
CA ASN A 49 1.97 14.95 12.02
C ASN A 49 3.04 14.73 10.96
N TYR A 50 4.12 14.01 11.29
CA TYR A 50 5.15 13.64 10.32
C TYR A 50 4.58 12.88 9.14
N VAL A 51 3.73 11.89 9.39
CA VAL A 51 3.08 11.10 8.32
C VAL A 51 2.24 12.03 7.42
N LYS A 52 1.41 12.87 8.02
CA LYS A 52 0.55 13.78 7.26
C LYS A 52 1.35 14.78 6.43
N ASP A 53 2.39 15.36 7.03
CA ASP A 53 3.26 16.33 6.36
C ASP A 53 4.04 15.69 5.21
N PHE A 54 4.53 14.47 5.41
CA PHE A 54 5.21 13.70 4.37
C PHE A 54 4.29 13.49 3.16
N LEU A 55 3.07 13.00 3.40
CA LEU A 55 2.11 12.73 2.34
C LEU A 55 1.73 14.00 1.58
N SER A 56 1.51 15.09 2.30
CA SER A 56 1.19 16.39 1.71
C SER A 56 2.36 16.95 0.89
N SER A 57 3.57 16.91 1.44
CA SER A 57 4.76 17.49 0.81
C SER A 57 5.13 16.77 -0.49
N PHE A 58 4.87 15.46 -0.58
CA PHE A 58 5.17 14.66 -1.76
C PHE A 58 3.95 14.42 -2.64
N ALA A 59 2.87 15.18 -2.42
CA ALA A 59 1.66 15.16 -3.22
C ALA A 59 1.05 13.75 -3.36
N PHE A 60 1.01 12.99 -2.27
CA PHE A 60 0.30 11.72 -2.23
C PHE A 60 -1.19 11.93 -2.16
N GLU A 61 -1.93 11.13 -2.91
CA GLU A 61 -3.39 11.10 -2.82
C GLU A 61 -3.84 9.80 -2.14
N VAL A 62 -4.70 9.94 -1.13
CA VAL A 62 -5.29 8.79 -0.42
C VAL A 62 -6.53 8.34 -1.17
N LEU A 63 -6.55 7.08 -1.61
CA LEU A 63 -7.68 6.50 -2.33
C LEU A 63 -8.69 5.92 -1.34
N PRO A 64 -9.98 6.29 -1.44
CA PRO A 64 -11.00 5.85 -0.48
C PRO A 64 -11.38 4.39 -0.66
N LEU A 65 -11.97 3.83 0.40
CA LEU A 65 -12.57 2.51 0.36
C LEU A 65 -13.95 2.62 -0.31
N THR A 66 -14.12 1.89 -1.42
CA THR A 66 -15.40 1.79 -2.11
C THR A 66 -16.06 0.44 -1.83
N GLU A 67 -17.35 0.33 -2.17
CA GLU A 67 -18.06 -0.94 -2.06
C GLU A 67 -17.38 -2.05 -2.86
N ASN A 68 -16.99 -1.76 -4.11
CA ASN A 68 -16.32 -2.72 -4.96
C ASN A 68 -14.96 -3.16 -4.41
N ILE A 69 -14.22 -2.25 -3.80
CA ILE A 69 -12.95 -2.59 -3.15
C ILE A 69 -13.20 -3.56 -2.00
N GLY A 70 -14.23 -3.32 -1.19
CA GLY A 70 -14.59 -4.22 -0.09
C GLY A 70 -14.97 -5.61 -0.57
N HIS A 71 -15.80 -5.72 -1.59
CA HIS A 71 -16.20 -7.00 -2.17
C HIS A 71 -15.01 -7.77 -2.73
N ARG A 72 -14.16 -7.09 -3.49
CA ARG A 72 -12.96 -7.70 -4.07
C ARG A 72 -11.98 -8.18 -3.01
N ALA A 73 -11.77 -7.37 -1.98
CA ALA A 73 -10.89 -7.74 -0.87
C ALA A 73 -11.40 -9.00 -0.15
N ALA A 74 -12.71 -9.12 0.06
CA ALA A 74 -13.30 -10.31 0.67
C ALA A 74 -13.02 -11.56 -0.16
N ILE A 75 -13.12 -11.47 -1.48
CA ILE A 75 -12.79 -12.57 -2.40
C ILE A 75 -11.32 -12.97 -2.25
N TYR A 76 -10.41 -12.01 -2.15
CA TYR A 76 -8.99 -12.31 -2.00
C TYR A 76 -8.69 -13.04 -0.69
N VAL A 77 -9.34 -12.65 0.40
CA VAL A 77 -9.18 -13.35 1.69
C VAL A 77 -9.74 -14.77 1.57
N GLU A 78 -10.91 -14.95 0.98
CA GLU A 78 -11.51 -16.28 0.78
C GLU A 78 -10.59 -17.20 -0.02
N GLU A 79 -9.98 -16.69 -1.08
CA GLU A 79 -9.15 -17.51 -1.96
C GLU A 79 -7.73 -17.74 -1.46
N TYR A 80 -7.12 -16.77 -0.80
CA TYR A 80 -5.67 -16.78 -0.55
C TYR A 80 -5.25 -16.77 0.92
N ALA A 81 -6.16 -16.60 1.88
CA ALA A 81 -5.77 -16.54 3.30
C ALA A 81 -5.11 -17.84 3.75
N LEU A 82 -5.71 -18.98 3.45
CA LEU A 82 -5.21 -20.28 3.90
C LEU A 82 -3.95 -20.72 3.14
N SER A 83 -3.92 -20.49 1.83
CA SER A 83 -2.81 -20.97 1.00
C SER A 83 -1.59 -20.05 1.04
N SER A 84 -1.77 -18.74 1.18
CA SER A 84 -0.70 -17.75 1.01
C SER A 84 -0.61 -16.75 2.15
N GLY A 85 -1.48 -16.84 3.15
CA GLY A 85 -1.45 -15.97 4.31
C GLY A 85 -1.91 -14.53 4.06
N VAL A 86 -2.66 -14.30 2.97
CA VAL A 86 -3.18 -12.97 2.67
C VAL A 86 -4.15 -12.54 3.77
N CYS A 87 -3.86 -11.44 4.44
CA CYS A 87 -4.71 -10.88 5.49
C CYS A 87 -5.64 -9.80 4.92
N SER A 88 -6.60 -9.36 5.74
CA SER A 88 -7.57 -8.35 5.31
C SER A 88 -6.92 -7.03 4.88
N GLY A 89 -5.87 -6.59 5.58
CA GLY A 89 -5.14 -5.38 5.21
C GLY A 89 -4.52 -5.47 3.83
N ASP A 90 -3.80 -6.56 3.54
CA ASP A 90 -3.20 -6.80 2.22
C ASP A 90 -4.28 -6.86 1.14
N ALA A 91 -5.38 -7.55 1.43
CA ALA A 91 -6.50 -7.70 0.50
C ALA A 91 -7.11 -6.34 0.14
N LEU A 92 -7.29 -5.46 1.12
CA LEU A 92 -7.83 -4.12 0.88
C LEU A 92 -6.87 -3.27 0.04
N ILE A 93 -5.58 -3.36 0.29
CA ILE A 93 -4.57 -2.64 -0.48
C ILE A 93 -4.55 -3.14 -1.94
N ALA A 94 -4.52 -4.45 -2.13
CA ALA A 94 -4.54 -5.05 -3.47
C ALA A 94 -5.81 -4.71 -4.23
N ALA A 95 -6.98 -4.81 -3.58
CA ALA A 95 -8.26 -4.48 -4.19
C ALA A 95 -8.35 -3.01 -4.60
N THR A 96 -7.78 -2.11 -3.79
CA THR A 96 -7.71 -0.70 -4.12
C THR A 96 -6.92 -0.48 -5.41
N ALA A 97 -5.77 -1.16 -5.55
CA ALA A 97 -4.96 -1.07 -6.75
C ALA A 97 -5.69 -1.60 -7.99
N VAL A 98 -6.32 -2.77 -7.87
CA VAL A 98 -7.05 -3.40 -8.98
C VAL A 98 -8.23 -2.54 -9.42
N GLU A 99 -9.06 -2.06 -8.49
CA GLU A 99 -10.25 -1.26 -8.81
C GLU A 99 -9.89 0.10 -9.42
N ASN A 100 -8.72 0.64 -9.10
CA ASN A 100 -8.23 1.89 -9.68
C ASN A 100 -7.31 1.67 -10.89
N ASN A 101 -7.13 0.42 -11.30
CA ASN A 101 -6.29 0.04 -12.44
C ASN A 101 -4.87 0.60 -12.35
N MET A 102 -4.27 0.47 -11.19
CA MET A 102 -2.92 0.95 -10.90
C MET A 102 -1.98 -0.19 -10.49
N PRO A 103 -0.69 -0.11 -10.86
CA PRO A 103 0.28 -1.05 -10.30
C PRO A 103 0.50 -0.79 -8.81
N LEU A 104 0.67 -1.87 -8.05
CA LEU A 104 1.02 -1.83 -6.63
C LEU A 104 2.50 -2.11 -6.46
N VAL A 105 3.20 -1.22 -5.76
CA VAL A 105 4.61 -1.38 -5.42
C VAL A 105 4.73 -1.85 -3.98
N SER A 106 5.39 -2.99 -3.77
CA SER A 106 5.60 -3.55 -2.43
C SER A 106 6.79 -4.50 -2.44
N SER A 107 7.42 -4.68 -1.29
CA SER A 107 8.43 -5.72 -1.08
C SER A 107 7.81 -7.07 -0.71
N ASN A 108 6.52 -7.11 -0.39
CA ASN A 108 5.81 -8.31 0.06
C ASN A 108 5.34 -9.17 -1.11
N LYS A 109 6.28 -9.84 -1.77
CA LYS A 109 6.00 -10.68 -2.93
C LYS A 109 5.08 -11.86 -2.58
N LYS A 110 5.26 -12.46 -1.40
CA LYS A 110 4.51 -13.66 -1.00
C LYS A 110 2.99 -13.43 -1.02
N HIS A 111 2.53 -12.29 -0.50
CA HIS A 111 1.10 -12.02 -0.38
C HIS A 111 0.48 -11.45 -1.65
N PHE A 112 1.24 -10.71 -2.45
CA PHE A 112 0.65 -10.02 -3.59
C PHE A 112 0.80 -10.75 -4.91
N LYS A 113 1.88 -11.51 -5.11
CA LYS A 113 2.13 -12.20 -6.38
C LYS A 113 1.04 -13.23 -6.74
N VAL A 114 0.38 -13.80 -5.74
CA VAL A 114 -0.67 -14.81 -5.97
C VAL A 114 -1.95 -14.22 -6.57
N ILE A 115 -2.14 -12.91 -6.49
CA ILE A 115 -3.32 -12.23 -7.01
C ILE A 115 -3.10 -11.94 -8.50
N ASN A 116 -3.66 -12.78 -9.38
CA ASN A 116 -3.37 -12.75 -10.81
C ASN A 116 -3.74 -11.43 -11.50
N GLU A 117 -4.85 -10.82 -11.11
CA GLU A 117 -5.32 -9.58 -11.74
C GLU A 117 -4.60 -8.32 -11.26
N LEU A 118 -3.79 -8.45 -10.20
CA LEU A 118 -3.02 -7.34 -9.65
C LEU A 118 -1.76 -7.10 -10.50
N LYS A 119 -1.56 -5.85 -10.90
CA LYS A 119 -0.30 -5.42 -11.53
C LYS A 119 0.72 -5.19 -10.43
N PHE A 120 1.43 -6.24 -10.04
CA PHE A 120 2.37 -6.18 -8.93
C PHE A 120 3.77 -5.83 -9.39
N GLN A 121 4.33 -4.77 -8.80
CA GLN A 121 5.72 -4.36 -9.00
C GLN A 121 6.51 -4.66 -7.72
N HIS A 122 7.36 -5.68 -7.79
CA HIS A 122 8.15 -6.09 -6.63
C HIS A 122 9.29 -5.11 -6.35
N PHE A 123 9.34 -4.59 -5.13
CA PHE A 123 10.44 -3.76 -4.65
C PHE A 123 11.42 -4.62 -3.84
N LYS A 124 12.71 -4.56 -4.17
CA LYS A 124 13.77 -5.23 -3.41
C LYS A 124 14.54 -4.18 -2.63
N PRO A 125 14.40 -4.20 -1.28
CA PRO A 125 15.08 -3.21 -0.45
C PRO A 125 16.60 -3.26 -0.52
#